data_8084262ccfe6c0f02cbb265c1ad9392d
#
_entry.id   8084262ccfe6c0f02cbb265c1ad9392d
#
_cell.length_a   1.000
_cell.length_b   1.000
_cell.length_c   1.000
_cell.angle_alpha   90.00
_cell.angle_beta   90.00
_cell.angle_gamma   90.00
#
_symmetry.space_group_name_H-M   'P 1'
#
loop_
_entity.id
_entity.type
_entity.pdbx_description
1 polymer ?
#
loop_
_entity_poly.entity_id
_entity_poly.type
_entity_poly.pdbx_seq_one_letter_code
_entity_poly.pdbx_strand_id
1 'polypeptide(L)'
;MPGDASAICTLFEGDYHIALAAFINSLHTHGYRGSVWVGYRGPLPPWARGVVAHDGVSGFEAAAGLTVNFVLVETKRDLTNFKPDFLIDARRRFFPDAKSVFYFDTDIVLKCAWPFFEEWTSYGVALCEDINSPMPSTHPLRARWRRFYTPSGFSVARDLDVFLNGGFVGVTGADWEFVETWKRLLDLAEAAMDTLPEIRDRRHLFDKQDQDTLNLAAMFCTRPVSIAGKDGMDIVPGGFLMSHALGDSKTWRKNFLGEALRGYPPTSADRQFFQHTRGPLRAFSPATDRWKRLNLSAACAVARFYSRH
;
A
#
# COMPACT_ATOMS: atom_id res chain seq x y z
N MET A 1 7.25 12.76 23.79
CA MET A 1 6.00 12.71 23.01
C MET A 1 5.20 11.57 23.59
N PRO A 2 3.89 11.65 23.87
CA PRO A 2 3.11 10.46 24.14
C PRO A 2 3.27 9.58 22.90
N GLY A 3 3.69 8.32 23.09
CA GLY A 3 3.92 7.40 21.97
C GLY A 3 2.67 7.32 21.11
N ASP A 4 2.81 7.49 19.79
CA ASP A 4 1.70 7.38 18.85
C ASP A 4 1.03 6.02 19.06
N ALA A 5 -0.29 6.02 19.31
CA ALA A 5 -1.03 4.76 19.43
C ALA A 5 -0.86 3.91 18.17
N SER A 6 -0.74 4.58 17.02
CA SER A 6 -0.55 3.98 15.71
C SER A 6 0.46 4.76 14.88
N ALA A 7 1.35 4.06 14.17
CA ALA A 7 2.27 4.64 13.20
C ALA A 7 1.93 4.16 11.78
N ILE A 8 2.04 5.05 10.81
CA ILE A 8 1.82 4.73 9.39
C ILE A 8 3.13 4.81 8.64
N CYS A 9 3.41 3.80 7.82
CA CYS A 9 4.54 3.72 6.92
C CYS A 9 4.09 3.70 5.45
N THR A 10 4.85 4.34 4.59
CA THR A 10 4.68 4.29 3.14
C THR A 10 6.00 4.54 2.43
N LEU A 11 6.07 4.16 1.15
CA LEU A 11 7.27 4.32 0.33
C LEU A 11 6.93 5.01 -0.99
N PHE A 12 7.76 5.94 -1.45
CA PHE A 12 7.58 6.53 -2.78
C PHE A 12 8.89 6.91 -3.46
N GLU A 13 8.80 7.02 -4.78
CA GLU A 13 9.79 7.65 -5.64
C GLU A 13 9.12 8.35 -6.83
N GLY A 14 9.84 9.25 -7.48
CA GLY A 14 9.36 9.94 -8.67
C GLY A 14 8.06 10.71 -8.43
N ASP A 15 7.12 10.60 -9.37
CA ASP A 15 5.85 11.33 -9.33
C ASP A 15 4.78 10.72 -8.40
N TYR A 16 5.08 9.63 -7.71
CA TYR A 16 4.20 9.07 -6.68
C TYR A 16 3.98 10.01 -5.49
N HIS A 17 4.80 11.06 -5.35
CA HIS A 17 4.54 12.14 -4.39
C HIS A 17 3.15 12.79 -4.57
N ILE A 18 2.57 12.72 -5.78
CA ILE A 18 1.22 13.24 -6.06
C ILE A 18 0.18 12.36 -5.36
N ALA A 19 0.35 11.04 -5.43
CA ALA A 19 -0.48 10.07 -4.75
C ALA A 19 -0.31 10.18 -3.22
N LEU A 20 0.92 10.31 -2.75
CA LEU A 20 1.23 10.52 -1.34
C LEU A 20 0.47 11.72 -0.75
N ALA A 21 0.38 12.84 -1.47
CA ALA A 21 -0.39 13.99 -1.00
C ALA A 21 -1.89 13.65 -0.85
N ALA A 22 -2.48 12.92 -1.79
CA ALA A 22 -3.88 12.50 -1.70
C ALA A 22 -4.09 11.49 -0.56
N PHE A 23 -3.17 10.55 -0.38
CA PHE A 23 -3.17 9.61 0.74
C PHE A 23 -3.17 10.34 2.09
N ILE A 24 -2.22 11.26 2.32
CA ILE A 24 -2.12 12.03 3.57
C ILE A 24 -3.39 12.87 3.81
N ASN A 25 -3.93 13.49 2.77
CA ASN A 25 -5.19 14.22 2.86
C ASN A 25 -6.36 13.30 3.25
N SER A 26 -6.39 12.06 2.74
CA SER A 26 -7.42 11.09 3.10
C SER A 26 -7.31 10.66 4.56
N LEU A 27 -6.09 10.45 5.07
CA LEU A 27 -5.82 10.19 6.49
C LEU A 27 -6.38 11.31 7.37
N HIS A 28 -6.06 12.56 7.03
CA HIS A 28 -6.57 13.72 7.75
C HIS A 28 -8.10 13.80 7.74
N THR A 29 -8.71 13.57 6.57
CA THR A 29 -10.17 13.63 6.37
C THR A 29 -10.88 12.57 7.21
N HIS A 30 -10.29 11.38 7.33
CA HIS A 30 -10.85 10.26 8.07
C HIS A 30 -10.40 10.15 9.53
N GLY A 31 -9.82 11.24 10.06
CA GLY A 31 -9.59 11.42 11.50
C GLY A 31 -8.28 10.87 12.02
N TYR A 32 -7.36 10.38 11.16
CA TYR A 32 -6.03 10.03 11.63
C TYR A 32 -5.30 11.25 12.15
N ARG A 33 -4.73 11.11 13.34
CA ARG A 33 -3.83 12.07 13.97
C ARG A 33 -2.64 11.27 14.52
N GLY A 34 -1.45 11.61 14.08
CA GLY A 34 -0.23 10.88 14.43
C GLY A 34 0.86 11.10 13.39
N SER A 35 1.82 10.20 13.33
CA SER A 35 2.99 10.29 12.47
C SER A 35 2.88 9.39 11.26
N VAL A 36 3.10 9.97 10.06
CA VAL A 36 3.28 9.24 8.81
C VAL A 36 4.78 9.22 8.48
N TRP A 37 5.34 8.03 8.40
CA TRP A 37 6.74 7.78 8.09
C TRP A 37 6.88 7.40 6.63
N VAL A 38 7.55 8.23 5.88
CA VAL A 38 7.63 8.15 4.42
C VAL A 38 9.06 7.84 4.01
N GLY A 39 9.32 6.60 3.66
CA GLY A 39 10.58 6.26 3.00
C GLY A 39 10.58 6.75 1.55
N TYR A 40 11.64 7.44 1.13
CA TYR A 40 11.68 8.01 -0.21
C TYR A 40 13.04 7.86 -0.87
N ARG A 41 13.01 7.83 -2.20
CA ARG A 41 14.19 7.87 -3.06
C ARG A 41 14.06 9.02 -4.07
N GLY A 42 15.12 9.81 -4.23
CA GLY A 42 15.13 11.01 -5.07
C GLY A 42 14.80 12.30 -4.29
N PRO A 43 14.23 13.33 -4.94
CA PRO A 43 13.94 14.60 -4.29
C PRO A 43 12.70 14.54 -3.39
N LEU A 44 12.67 15.41 -2.37
CA LEU A 44 11.47 15.66 -1.57
C LEU A 44 10.32 16.18 -2.44
N PRO A 45 9.05 15.90 -2.06
CA PRO A 45 7.89 16.40 -2.78
C PRO A 45 7.86 17.93 -2.88
N PRO A 46 7.45 18.52 -4.02
CA PRO A 46 7.39 19.99 -4.17
C PRO A 46 6.43 20.68 -3.21
N TRP A 47 5.47 19.95 -2.65
CA TRP A 47 4.50 20.42 -1.68
C TRP A 47 4.99 20.32 -0.22
N ALA A 48 6.07 19.61 0.04
CA ALA A 48 6.69 19.52 1.36
C ALA A 48 7.41 20.85 1.69
N ARG A 49 6.71 21.73 2.42
CA ARG A 49 7.22 23.06 2.79
C ARG A 49 7.45 23.14 4.29
N GLY A 50 8.42 23.96 4.70
CA GLY A 50 8.74 24.14 6.12
C GLY A 50 9.34 22.89 6.76
N VAL A 51 9.95 22.04 5.96
CA VAL A 51 10.58 20.79 6.43
C VAL A 51 11.76 21.13 7.31
N VAL A 52 11.79 20.54 8.51
CA VAL A 52 12.91 20.63 9.44
C VAL A 52 13.64 19.28 9.41
N ALA A 53 14.95 19.34 9.15
CA ALA A 53 15.80 18.15 9.16
C ALA A 53 16.39 17.94 10.57
N HIS A 54 16.24 16.74 11.11
CA HIS A 54 16.84 16.32 12.38
C HIS A 54 17.19 14.82 12.29
N ASP A 55 18.43 14.45 12.62
CA ASP A 55 18.93 13.06 12.67
C ASP A 55 18.59 12.21 11.43
N GLY A 56 18.74 12.81 10.24
CA GLY A 56 18.47 12.13 8.97
C GLY A 56 16.99 11.97 8.62
N VAL A 57 16.08 12.59 9.40
CA VAL A 57 14.66 12.67 9.13
C VAL A 57 14.30 14.11 8.79
N SER A 58 13.49 14.29 7.77
CA SER A 58 12.98 15.59 7.35
C SER A 58 11.47 15.63 7.56
N GLY A 59 10.99 16.36 8.58
CA GLY A 59 9.60 16.35 8.99
C GLY A 59 8.91 17.71 8.95
N PHE A 60 7.59 17.71 8.86
CA PHE A 60 6.74 18.88 9.02
C PHE A 60 5.33 18.48 9.46
N GLU A 61 4.61 19.40 10.09
CA GLU A 61 3.21 19.24 10.42
C GLU A 61 2.33 19.58 9.21
N ALA A 62 1.70 18.57 8.63
CA ALA A 62 0.82 18.73 7.46
C ALA A 62 -0.53 19.35 7.85
N ALA A 63 -1.03 19.02 9.04
CA ALA A 63 -2.23 19.58 9.67
C ALA A 63 -2.14 19.36 11.18
N ALA A 64 -2.99 20.03 11.95
CA ALA A 64 -3.01 19.89 13.40
C ALA A 64 -3.07 18.43 13.85
N GLY A 65 -2.00 17.98 14.52
CA GLY A 65 -1.82 16.62 14.99
C GLY A 65 -1.48 15.58 13.92
N LEU A 66 -1.15 15.98 12.70
CA LEU A 66 -0.71 15.09 11.62
C LEU A 66 0.68 15.48 11.13
N THR A 67 1.68 14.70 11.48
CA THR A 67 3.09 14.93 11.10
C THR A 67 3.50 13.99 9.98
N VAL A 68 4.26 14.50 9.01
CA VAL A 68 4.87 13.73 7.93
C VAL A 68 6.37 13.76 8.09
N ASN A 69 6.98 12.59 8.20
CA ASN A 69 8.40 12.39 8.42
C ASN A 69 9.01 11.67 7.22
N PHE A 70 9.90 12.32 6.51
CA PHE A 70 10.61 11.75 5.35
C PHE A 70 11.93 11.12 5.77
N VAL A 71 12.15 9.88 5.38
CA VAL A 71 13.38 9.11 5.61
C VAL A 71 13.98 8.77 4.25
N LEU A 72 15.16 9.30 3.96
CA LEU A 72 15.87 8.94 2.73
C LEU A 72 16.27 7.47 2.78
N VAL A 73 15.90 6.73 1.74
CA VAL A 73 16.17 5.29 1.62
C VAL A 73 17.29 5.06 0.63
N GLU A 74 18.38 4.48 1.12
CA GLU A 74 19.52 4.05 0.32
C GLU A 74 19.45 2.53 0.12
N THR A 75 18.79 2.09 -0.93
CA THR A 75 18.67 0.67 -1.27
C THR A 75 18.74 0.46 -2.78
N LYS A 76 19.27 -0.71 -3.18
CA LYS A 76 19.23 -1.17 -4.58
C LYS A 76 17.96 -1.95 -4.90
N ARG A 77 17.19 -2.35 -3.87
CA ARG A 77 15.89 -3.02 -4.05
C ARG A 77 14.89 -2.08 -4.70
N ASP A 78 13.97 -2.64 -5.48
CA ASP A 78 12.74 -1.94 -5.82
C ASP A 78 12.00 -1.57 -4.54
N LEU A 79 11.42 -0.38 -4.46
CA LEU A 79 10.75 0.07 -3.23
C LEU A 79 9.56 -0.83 -2.86
N THR A 80 8.93 -1.47 -3.83
CA THR A 80 7.88 -2.48 -3.57
C THR A 80 8.41 -3.66 -2.76
N ASN A 81 9.62 -4.11 -3.04
CA ASN A 81 10.27 -5.20 -2.30
C ASN A 81 10.93 -4.71 -0.99
N PHE A 82 11.03 -3.41 -0.77
CA PHE A 82 11.65 -2.84 0.43
C PHE A 82 10.65 -2.59 1.58
N LYS A 83 9.38 -2.88 1.38
CA LYS A 83 8.31 -2.64 2.37
C LYS A 83 8.59 -3.25 3.75
N PRO A 84 8.87 -4.55 3.89
CA PRO A 84 9.12 -5.14 5.20
C PRO A 84 10.44 -4.65 5.83
N ASP A 85 11.48 -4.36 5.04
CA ASP A 85 12.73 -3.77 5.53
C ASP A 85 12.46 -2.40 6.14
N PHE A 86 11.73 -1.54 5.41
CA PHE A 86 11.39 -0.20 5.88
C PHE A 86 10.54 -0.24 7.15
N LEU A 87 9.54 -1.11 7.22
CA LEU A 87 8.71 -1.29 8.40
C LEU A 87 9.56 -1.66 9.63
N ILE A 88 10.49 -2.61 9.49
CA ILE A 88 11.35 -3.09 10.58
C ILE A 88 12.31 -1.98 11.02
N ASP A 89 12.97 -1.31 10.08
CA ASP A 89 13.92 -0.24 10.41
C ASP A 89 13.21 0.96 11.04
N ALA A 90 12.12 1.40 10.45
CA ALA A 90 11.35 2.55 10.94
C ALA A 90 10.79 2.30 12.35
N ARG A 91 10.21 1.12 12.60
CA ARG A 91 9.73 0.78 13.94
C ARG A 91 10.85 0.83 14.96
N ARG A 92 11.98 0.19 14.66
CA ARG A 92 13.13 0.15 15.58
C ARG A 92 13.66 1.54 15.92
N ARG A 93 13.69 2.45 14.93
CA ARG A 93 14.33 3.77 15.07
C ARG A 93 13.41 4.84 15.60
N PHE A 94 12.14 4.84 15.21
CA PHE A 94 11.29 6.02 15.35
C PHE A 94 10.05 5.81 16.22
N PHE A 95 9.51 4.58 16.26
CA PHE A 95 8.28 4.29 17.01
C PHE A 95 8.26 2.87 17.61
N PRO A 96 9.30 2.51 18.42
CA PRO A 96 9.42 1.16 18.98
C PRO A 96 8.22 0.73 19.83
N ASP A 97 7.54 1.70 20.44
CA ASP A 97 6.42 1.49 21.37
C ASP A 97 5.04 1.65 20.72
N ALA A 98 4.96 1.84 19.40
CA ALA A 98 3.68 1.94 18.69
C ALA A 98 2.87 0.66 18.89
N LYS A 99 1.60 0.82 19.31
CA LYS A 99 0.68 -0.31 19.51
C LYS A 99 0.35 -1.02 18.22
N SER A 100 0.13 -0.24 17.15
CA SER A 100 -0.16 -0.74 15.82
C SER A 100 0.68 -0.02 14.79
N VAL A 101 1.10 -0.75 13.76
CA VAL A 101 1.85 -0.22 12.62
C VAL A 101 1.12 -0.60 11.34
N PHE A 102 0.96 0.37 10.48
CA PHE A 102 0.27 0.21 9.20
C PHE A 102 1.20 0.55 8.05
N TYR A 103 1.16 -0.25 7.01
CA TYR A 103 1.72 0.07 5.69
C TYR A 103 0.60 0.33 4.71
N PHE A 104 0.73 1.38 3.93
CA PHE A 104 -0.13 1.67 2.79
C PHE A 104 0.73 2.02 1.58
N ASP A 105 0.39 1.50 0.40
CA ASP A 105 0.89 2.06 -0.84
C ASP A 105 0.36 3.50 -1.02
N THR A 106 1.16 4.39 -1.58
CA THR A 106 0.81 5.81 -1.70
C THR A 106 -0.41 6.09 -2.57
N ASP A 107 -0.79 5.15 -3.44
CA ASP A 107 -1.95 5.25 -4.33
C ASP A 107 -3.24 4.65 -3.73
N ILE A 108 -3.24 4.48 -2.42
CA ILE A 108 -4.43 4.17 -1.62
C ILE A 108 -4.97 5.46 -1.01
N VAL A 109 -6.29 5.60 -0.95
CA VAL A 109 -6.99 6.63 -0.17
C VAL A 109 -8.02 5.98 0.74
N LEU A 110 -8.16 6.49 1.97
CA LEU A 110 -9.11 5.97 2.94
C LEU A 110 -10.54 6.38 2.58
N LYS A 111 -11.51 5.56 3.00
CA LYS A 111 -12.95 5.78 2.83
C LYS A 111 -13.74 5.65 4.13
N CYS A 112 -13.14 5.11 5.18
CA CYS A 112 -13.76 4.99 6.51
C CYS A 112 -12.93 5.67 7.59
N ALA A 113 -13.56 5.87 8.77
CA ALA A 113 -12.93 6.51 9.91
C ALA A 113 -11.73 5.71 10.44
N TRP A 114 -10.66 6.41 10.85
CA TRP A 114 -9.41 5.80 11.30
C TRP A 114 -9.57 4.78 12.45
N PRO A 115 -10.42 4.98 13.47
CA PRO A 115 -10.55 4.00 14.55
C PRO A 115 -10.92 2.60 14.09
N PHE A 116 -11.55 2.45 12.92
CA PHE A 116 -11.82 1.14 12.35
C PHE A 116 -10.53 0.35 12.07
N PHE A 117 -9.49 1.01 11.55
CA PHE A 117 -8.22 0.34 11.26
C PHE A 117 -7.51 -0.12 12.53
N GLU A 118 -7.56 0.69 13.60
CA GLU A 118 -7.00 0.32 14.91
C GLU A 118 -7.75 -0.85 15.52
N GLU A 119 -9.07 -0.82 15.48
CA GLU A 119 -9.91 -1.93 15.92
C GLU A 119 -9.64 -3.19 15.09
N TRP A 120 -9.52 -3.06 13.78
CA TRP A 120 -9.30 -4.20 12.88
C TRP A 120 -8.04 -4.97 13.23
N THR A 121 -6.94 -4.30 13.57
CA THR A 121 -5.69 -4.97 13.98
C THR A 121 -5.81 -5.73 15.30
N SER A 122 -6.83 -5.50 16.11
CA SER A 122 -7.07 -6.27 17.34
C SER A 122 -7.54 -7.71 17.05
N TYR A 123 -7.99 -7.99 15.85
CA TYR A 123 -8.42 -9.33 15.41
C TYR A 123 -7.31 -10.12 14.71
N GLY A 124 -6.10 -9.58 14.60
CA GLY A 124 -4.95 -10.16 13.94
C GLY A 124 -4.37 -9.24 12.86
N VAL A 125 -3.43 -9.75 12.07
CA VAL A 125 -2.84 -9.03 10.95
C VAL A 125 -3.93 -8.64 9.96
N ALA A 126 -4.15 -7.33 9.79
CA ALA A 126 -5.17 -6.78 8.90
C ALA A 126 -4.66 -6.79 7.46
N LEU A 127 -5.39 -7.45 6.57
CA LEU A 127 -5.03 -7.68 5.16
C LEU A 127 -6.27 -7.56 4.28
N CYS A 128 -6.07 -7.31 2.98
CA CYS A 128 -7.14 -7.28 1.99
C CYS A 128 -6.89 -8.25 0.85
N GLU A 129 -7.97 -8.76 0.28
CA GLU A 129 -7.90 -9.55 -0.96
C GLU A 129 -7.48 -8.69 -2.16
N ASP A 130 -6.70 -9.31 -3.04
CA ASP A 130 -6.30 -8.76 -4.34
C ASP A 130 -7.33 -9.09 -5.43
N ILE A 131 -7.22 -8.40 -6.56
CA ILE A 131 -8.04 -8.67 -7.76
C ILE A 131 -7.94 -10.12 -8.22
N ASN A 132 -6.77 -10.76 -8.01
CA ASN A 132 -6.50 -12.15 -8.40
C ASN A 132 -7.08 -13.19 -7.42
N SER A 133 -7.74 -12.77 -6.34
CA SER A 133 -8.48 -13.68 -5.47
C SER A 133 -9.76 -14.18 -6.18
N PRO A 134 -10.22 -15.44 -5.94
CA PRO A 134 -9.63 -16.43 -5.03
C PRO A 134 -8.41 -17.15 -5.62
N MET A 135 -7.53 -17.63 -4.75
CA MET A 135 -6.46 -18.55 -5.08
C MET A 135 -6.49 -19.71 -4.07
N PRO A 136 -7.13 -20.84 -4.43
CA PRO A 136 -7.30 -21.97 -3.52
C PRO A 136 -6.00 -22.50 -2.93
N SER A 137 -6.04 -23.04 -1.73
CA SER A 137 -4.90 -23.68 -1.06
C SER A 137 -4.26 -24.81 -1.88
N THR A 138 -5.04 -25.43 -2.78
CA THR A 138 -4.58 -26.46 -3.74
C THR A 138 -4.01 -25.90 -5.04
N HIS A 139 -3.98 -24.55 -5.22
CA HIS A 139 -3.46 -23.96 -6.45
C HIS A 139 -2.02 -24.37 -6.72
N PRO A 140 -1.65 -24.74 -7.99
CA PRO A 140 -0.31 -25.23 -8.32
C PRO A 140 0.83 -24.30 -7.89
N LEU A 141 0.63 -22.99 -7.94
CA LEU A 141 1.61 -21.99 -7.50
C LEU A 141 1.88 -22.11 -5.99
N ARG A 142 0.83 -22.30 -5.15
CA ARG A 142 1.00 -22.52 -3.70
C ARG A 142 1.78 -23.82 -3.41
N ALA A 143 1.55 -24.88 -4.19
CA ALA A 143 2.31 -26.10 -4.05
C ALA A 143 3.80 -25.91 -4.40
N ARG A 144 4.10 -25.10 -5.42
CA ARG A 144 5.48 -24.71 -5.77
C ARG A 144 6.12 -23.88 -4.66
N TRP A 145 5.43 -22.90 -4.13
CA TRP A 145 5.90 -22.08 -2.99
C TRP A 145 6.22 -22.93 -1.76
N ARG A 146 5.33 -23.84 -1.36
CA ARG A 146 5.59 -24.78 -0.25
C ARG A 146 6.87 -25.57 -0.50
N ARG A 147 7.01 -26.18 -1.68
CA ARG A 147 8.20 -26.95 -2.03
C ARG A 147 9.48 -26.12 -1.98
N PHE A 148 9.42 -24.86 -2.40
CA PHE A 148 10.57 -23.97 -2.42
C PHE A 148 11.02 -23.58 -1.00
N TYR A 149 10.07 -23.27 -0.09
CA TYR A 149 10.40 -22.78 1.23
C TYR A 149 10.55 -23.83 2.32
N THR A 150 10.02 -25.05 2.14
CA THR A 150 10.15 -26.14 3.12
C THR A 150 11.61 -26.47 3.47
N PRO A 151 12.57 -26.52 2.51
CA PRO A 151 13.99 -26.77 2.84
C PRO A 151 14.61 -25.68 3.72
N SER A 152 14.07 -24.47 3.71
CA SER A 152 14.52 -23.34 4.55
C SER A 152 13.84 -23.31 5.93
N GLY A 153 13.14 -24.38 6.30
CA GLY A 153 12.52 -24.53 7.62
C GLY A 153 11.11 -23.92 7.77
N PHE A 154 10.49 -23.49 6.66
CA PHE A 154 9.11 -22.99 6.70
C PHE A 154 8.12 -24.16 6.61
N SER A 155 7.11 -24.14 7.47
CA SER A 155 5.98 -25.05 7.46
C SER A 155 4.66 -24.30 7.36
N VAL A 156 3.67 -24.92 6.73
CA VAL A 156 2.34 -24.31 6.58
C VAL A 156 1.66 -24.26 7.95
N ALA A 157 1.34 -23.06 8.41
CA ALA A 157 0.58 -22.83 9.63
C ALA A 157 -0.94 -22.81 9.36
N ARG A 158 -1.35 -22.39 8.15
CA ARG A 158 -2.75 -22.37 7.72
C ARG A 158 -2.89 -22.51 6.21
N ASP A 159 -3.98 -23.09 5.79
CA ASP A 159 -4.44 -23.00 4.40
C ASP A 159 -5.04 -21.62 4.13
N LEU A 160 -4.79 -21.11 2.94
CA LEU A 160 -5.27 -19.80 2.49
C LEU A 160 -5.89 -19.98 1.11
N ASP A 161 -7.19 -19.66 0.98
CA ASP A 161 -7.94 -19.80 -0.27
C ASP A 161 -8.13 -18.48 -1.02
N VAL A 162 -7.59 -17.38 -0.46
CA VAL A 162 -7.62 -16.03 -1.04
C VAL A 162 -6.21 -15.60 -1.45
N PHE A 163 -6.12 -14.67 -2.39
CA PHE A 163 -4.88 -14.01 -2.76
C PHE A 163 -4.89 -12.58 -2.19
N LEU A 164 -3.84 -12.23 -1.46
CA LEU A 164 -3.76 -10.97 -0.70
C LEU A 164 -3.05 -9.89 -1.51
N ASN A 165 -3.52 -8.67 -1.38
CA ASN A 165 -2.91 -7.48 -1.99
C ASN A 165 -1.77 -6.95 -1.13
N GLY A 166 -0.62 -6.66 -1.75
CA GLY A 166 0.60 -6.17 -1.08
C GLY A 166 0.59 -4.67 -0.76
N GLY A 167 -0.48 -3.95 -1.08
CA GLY A 167 -0.56 -2.49 -0.86
C GLY A 167 -0.98 -2.08 0.54
N PHE A 168 -1.49 -3.00 1.35
CA PHE A 168 -1.93 -2.71 2.72
C PHE A 168 -1.58 -3.85 3.67
N VAL A 169 -1.02 -3.49 4.83
CA VAL A 169 -0.80 -4.38 5.96
C VAL A 169 -0.98 -3.59 7.26
N GLY A 170 -1.77 -4.11 8.20
CA GLY A 170 -1.87 -3.58 9.56
C GLY A 170 -1.47 -4.64 10.59
N VAL A 171 -0.57 -4.31 11.52
CA VAL A 171 -0.08 -5.25 12.53
C VAL A 171 -0.01 -4.60 13.90
N THR A 172 -0.28 -5.38 14.95
CA THR A 172 0.06 -5.00 16.34
C THR A 172 1.50 -5.39 16.68
N GLY A 173 1.99 -4.86 17.80
CA GLY A 173 3.27 -5.32 18.35
C GLY A 173 3.30 -6.82 18.65
N ALA A 174 2.17 -7.41 19.03
CA ALA A 174 2.04 -8.84 19.30
C ALA A 174 2.16 -9.70 18.03
N ASP A 175 1.77 -9.16 16.89
CA ASP A 175 1.77 -9.86 15.59
C ASP A 175 2.98 -9.51 14.73
N TRP A 176 3.97 -8.81 15.28
CA TRP A 176 5.13 -8.31 14.55
C TRP A 176 5.95 -9.38 13.84
N GLU A 177 5.96 -10.59 14.38
CA GLU A 177 6.58 -11.77 13.74
C GLU A 177 6.11 -11.98 12.30
N PHE A 178 4.90 -11.50 11.96
CA PHE A 178 4.40 -11.54 10.59
C PHE A 178 5.27 -10.73 9.62
N VAL A 179 5.65 -9.50 10.00
CA VAL A 179 6.50 -8.62 9.18
C VAL A 179 7.91 -9.20 9.05
N GLU A 180 8.45 -9.76 10.13
CA GLU A 180 9.76 -10.43 10.11
C GLU A 180 9.74 -11.67 9.23
N THR A 181 8.67 -12.45 9.28
CA THR A 181 8.45 -13.61 8.41
C THR A 181 8.36 -13.18 6.96
N TRP A 182 7.59 -12.11 6.65
CA TRP A 182 7.49 -11.56 5.30
C TRP A 182 8.87 -11.16 4.77
N LYS A 183 9.66 -10.44 5.56
CA LYS A 183 11.03 -10.08 5.17
C LYS A 183 11.90 -11.29 4.89
N ARG A 184 11.93 -12.30 5.77
CA ARG A 184 12.74 -13.52 5.59
C ARG A 184 12.37 -14.26 4.31
N LEU A 185 11.08 -14.37 4.00
CA LEU A 185 10.59 -14.99 2.78
C LEU A 185 11.03 -14.23 1.53
N LEU A 186 10.97 -12.90 1.57
CA LEU A 186 11.40 -12.04 0.48
C LEU A 186 12.93 -12.15 0.25
N ASP A 187 13.72 -12.13 1.31
CA ASP A 187 15.18 -12.27 1.21
C ASP A 187 15.57 -13.61 0.55
N LEU A 188 14.89 -14.70 0.89
CA LEU A 188 15.11 -16.00 0.27
C LEU A 188 14.69 -16.03 -1.20
N ALA A 189 13.58 -15.38 -1.55
CA ALA A 189 13.13 -15.28 -2.94
C ALA A 189 14.15 -14.53 -3.80
N GLU A 190 14.65 -13.39 -3.32
CA GLU A 190 15.65 -12.60 -4.04
C GLU A 190 16.99 -13.33 -4.17
N ALA A 191 17.49 -13.95 -3.09
CA ALA A 191 18.73 -14.71 -3.13
C ALA A 191 18.65 -15.89 -4.12
N ALA A 192 17.50 -16.54 -4.22
CA ALA A 192 17.29 -17.62 -5.19
C ALA A 192 17.24 -17.10 -6.64
N MET A 193 16.65 -15.93 -6.87
CA MET A 193 16.61 -15.33 -8.21
C MET A 193 18.00 -14.94 -8.72
N ASP A 194 18.91 -14.56 -7.83
CA ASP A 194 20.29 -14.25 -8.18
C ASP A 194 21.11 -15.51 -8.51
N THR A 195 20.79 -16.64 -7.89
CA THR A 195 21.58 -17.86 -7.97
C THR A 195 21.03 -18.92 -8.93
N LEU A 196 19.72 -18.94 -9.16
CA LEU A 196 19.05 -19.96 -9.97
C LEU A 196 18.47 -19.35 -11.26
N PRO A 197 19.15 -19.50 -12.41
CA PRO A 197 18.69 -18.95 -13.70
C PRO A 197 17.27 -19.37 -14.09
N GLU A 198 16.84 -20.56 -13.65
CA GLU A 198 15.52 -21.13 -13.90
C GLU A 198 14.40 -20.35 -13.19
N ILE A 199 14.72 -19.63 -12.09
CA ILE A 199 13.77 -18.82 -11.33
C ILE A 199 13.73 -17.37 -11.87
N ARG A 200 14.73 -16.95 -12.66
CA ARG A 200 14.76 -15.64 -13.33
C ARG A 200 13.61 -15.42 -14.30
N ASP A 201 13.01 -16.46 -14.83
CA ASP A 201 11.72 -16.34 -15.49
C ASP A 201 10.63 -16.19 -14.40
N ARG A 202 10.36 -14.94 -14.03
CA ARG A 202 9.40 -14.54 -12.97
C ARG A 202 8.06 -15.27 -13.03
N ARG A 203 7.62 -15.66 -14.24
CA ARG A 203 6.36 -16.36 -14.48
C ARG A 203 6.30 -17.78 -13.89
N HIS A 204 7.41 -18.33 -13.43
CA HIS A 204 7.42 -19.70 -12.92
C HIS A 204 7.21 -19.81 -11.40
N LEU A 205 7.64 -18.84 -10.60
CA LEU A 205 7.52 -18.93 -9.14
C LEU A 205 7.03 -17.62 -8.49
N PHE A 206 7.56 -16.46 -8.89
CA PHE A 206 7.18 -15.16 -8.32
C PHE A 206 6.88 -14.18 -9.46
N ASP A 207 5.67 -13.62 -9.47
CA ASP A 207 5.26 -12.54 -10.41
C ASP A 207 5.48 -11.17 -9.79
N LYS A 208 4.95 -10.98 -8.58
CA LYS A 208 5.14 -9.80 -7.72
C LYS A 208 5.70 -10.25 -6.40
N GLN A 209 7.02 -10.18 -6.25
CA GLN A 209 7.73 -10.78 -5.11
C GLN A 209 7.21 -10.30 -3.75
N ASP A 210 7.01 -8.99 -3.59
CA ASP A 210 6.48 -8.40 -2.36
C ASP A 210 5.11 -8.99 -1.98
N GLN A 211 4.22 -9.07 -2.95
CA GLN A 211 2.86 -9.57 -2.76
C GLN A 211 2.82 -11.09 -2.60
N ASP A 212 3.60 -11.83 -3.42
CA ASP A 212 3.67 -13.28 -3.33
C ASP A 212 4.25 -13.73 -1.99
N THR A 213 5.29 -13.05 -1.50
CA THR A 213 5.90 -13.36 -0.18
C THR A 213 5.03 -12.89 0.98
N LEU A 214 4.19 -11.85 0.82
CA LEU A 214 3.15 -11.50 1.79
C LEU A 214 2.12 -12.62 1.91
N ASN A 215 1.67 -13.19 0.80
CA ASN A 215 0.77 -14.35 0.80
C ASN A 215 1.40 -15.56 1.48
N LEU A 216 2.70 -15.76 1.28
CA LEU A 216 3.46 -16.81 1.96
C LEU A 216 3.59 -16.54 3.47
N ALA A 217 3.81 -15.28 3.87
CA ALA A 217 3.83 -14.91 5.28
C ALA A 217 2.49 -15.23 5.93
N ALA A 218 1.37 -14.96 5.25
CA ALA A 218 0.05 -15.32 5.74
C ALA A 218 -0.17 -16.85 5.85
N MET A 219 0.50 -17.65 5.01
CA MET A 219 0.43 -19.12 5.09
C MET A 219 1.34 -19.72 6.16
N PHE A 220 2.52 -19.16 6.37
CA PHE A 220 3.58 -19.77 7.20
C PHE A 220 3.66 -19.20 8.61
N CYS A 221 3.27 -17.94 8.81
CA CYS A 221 3.25 -17.33 10.14
C CYS A 221 2.06 -17.83 10.95
N THR A 222 2.30 -18.15 12.23
CA THR A 222 1.25 -18.64 13.15
C THR A 222 0.34 -17.54 13.66
N ARG A 223 0.72 -16.25 13.50
CA ARG A 223 -0.08 -15.11 13.97
C ARG A 223 -1.44 -15.06 13.28
N PRO A 224 -2.51 -14.72 13.99
CA PRO A 224 -3.84 -14.62 13.40
C PRO A 224 -3.85 -13.61 12.26
N VAL A 225 -4.66 -13.84 11.24
CA VAL A 225 -4.91 -12.92 10.14
C VAL A 225 -6.38 -12.55 10.08
N SER A 226 -6.68 -11.28 9.82
CA SER A 226 -8.02 -10.76 9.63
C SER A 226 -8.10 -10.15 8.24
N ILE A 227 -8.89 -10.76 7.35
CA ILE A 227 -8.87 -10.47 5.92
C ILE A 227 -10.19 -9.85 5.50
N ALA A 228 -10.14 -8.64 4.92
CA ALA A 228 -11.27 -8.05 4.21
C ALA A 228 -11.27 -8.52 2.74
N GLY A 229 -12.43 -8.68 2.16
CA GLY A 229 -12.61 -9.04 0.76
C GLY A 229 -12.12 -7.96 -0.21
N LYS A 230 -12.30 -8.22 -1.52
CA LYS A 230 -11.94 -7.28 -2.60
C LYS A 230 -12.61 -5.91 -2.48
N ASP A 231 -13.77 -5.85 -1.84
CA ASP A 231 -14.48 -4.62 -1.51
C ASP A 231 -13.71 -3.75 -0.51
N GLY A 232 -12.87 -4.33 0.34
CA GLY A 232 -12.02 -3.61 1.27
C GLY A 232 -11.09 -2.59 0.58
N MET A 233 -10.68 -2.85 -0.66
CA MET A 233 -9.84 -1.96 -1.47
C MET A 233 -10.54 -1.33 -2.67
N ASP A 234 -11.89 -1.35 -2.72
CA ASP A 234 -12.69 -0.81 -3.83
C ASP A 234 -12.40 -1.49 -5.18
N ILE A 235 -11.89 -2.72 -5.15
CA ILE A 235 -11.61 -3.53 -6.34
C ILE A 235 -12.93 -4.00 -6.98
N VAL A 236 -13.92 -4.25 -6.14
CA VAL A 236 -15.31 -4.51 -6.56
C VAL A 236 -16.21 -3.38 -6.07
N PRO A 237 -17.34 -3.11 -6.75
CA PRO A 237 -18.26 -2.05 -6.35
C PRO A 237 -18.78 -2.22 -4.91
N GLY A 238 -18.90 -1.11 -4.18
CA GLY A 238 -19.43 -1.10 -2.82
C GLY A 238 -18.37 -1.04 -1.72
N GLY A 239 -17.10 -1.01 -2.09
CA GLY A 239 -15.98 -0.91 -1.14
C GLY A 239 -16.08 0.30 -0.21
N PHE A 240 -15.81 0.11 1.08
CA PHE A 240 -16.01 1.12 2.11
C PHE A 240 -14.77 1.41 2.98
N LEU A 241 -13.72 0.57 2.94
CA LEU A 241 -12.54 0.76 3.79
C LEU A 241 -11.54 1.74 3.17
N MET A 242 -11.08 1.43 1.99
CA MET A 242 -10.12 2.20 1.24
C MET A 242 -10.33 2.01 -0.26
N SER A 243 -9.66 2.81 -1.06
CA SER A 243 -9.67 2.67 -2.52
C SER A 243 -8.24 2.64 -3.03
N HIS A 244 -7.86 1.60 -3.75
CA HIS A 244 -6.52 1.39 -4.30
C HIS A 244 -6.53 1.61 -5.81
N ALA A 245 -5.72 2.54 -6.30
CA ALA A 245 -5.57 2.84 -7.71
C ALA A 245 -4.69 1.81 -8.42
N LEU A 246 -5.22 0.60 -8.61
CA LEU A 246 -4.54 -0.51 -9.28
C LEU A 246 -4.24 -0.22 -10.75
N GLY A 247 -3.28 -0.97 -11.29
CA GLY A 247 -2.91 -0.96 -12.71
C GLY A 247 -1.77 0.00 -13.05
N ASP A 248 -1.26 -0.13 -14.27
CA ASP A 248 -0.07 0.58 -14.75
C ASP A 248 -0.34 2.06 -15.06
N SER A 249 -1.55 2.36 -15.56
CA SER A 249 -2.00 3.73 -15.80
C SER A 249 -2.48 4.36 -14.52
N LYS A 250 -1.57 5.05 -13.82
CA LYS A 250 -1.87 5.68 -12.54
C LYS A 250 -2.80 6.88 -12.69
N THR A 251 -3.74 7.02 -11.76
CA THR A 251 -4.81 8.04 -11.75
C THR A 251 -4.31 9.46 -12.06
N TRP A 252 -3.17 9.86 -11.52
CA TRP A 252 -2.62 11.20 -11.74
C TRP A 252 -2.00 11.41 -13.12
N ARG A 253 -1.74 10.33 -13.88
CA ARG A 253 -1.20 10.37 -15.24
C ARG A 253 -2.29 10.31 -16.31
N LYS A 254 -3.48 9.79 -15.98
CA LYS A 254 -4.56 9.51 -16.94
C LYS A 254 -5.05 10.76 -17.71
N ASN A 255 -5.38 10.55 -18.96
CA ASN A 255 -6.26 11.40 -19.76
C ASN A 255 -7.66 10.78 -19.78
N PHE A 256 -8.45 11.07 -18.75
CA PHE A 256 -9.75 10.43 -18.52
C PHE A 256 -10.72 10.54 -19.70
N LEU A 257 -10.82 11.73 -20.32
CA LEU A 257 -11.74 11.92 -21.45
C LEU A 257 -11.29 11.10 -22.66
N GLY A 258 -9.99 11.10 -22.96
CA GLY A 258 -9.44 10.31 -24.05
C GLY A 258 -9.59 8.80 -23.82
N GLU A 259 -9.48 8.33 -22.58
CA GLU A 259 -9.72 6.92 -22.21
C GLU A 259 -11.22 6.58 -22.28
N ALA A 260 -12.09 7.44 -21.76
CA ALA A 260 -13.53 7.24 -21.82
C ALA A 260 -14.07 7.15 -23.26
N LEU A 261 -13.56 8.00 -24.17
CA LEU A 261 -13.92 7.94 -25.59
C LEU A 261 -13.46 6.64 -26.28
N ARG A 262 -12.50 5.92 -25.71
CA ARG A 262 -12.05 4.60 -26.15
C ARG A 262 -12.76 3.43 -25.43
N GLY A 263 -13.75 3.71 -24.58
CA GLY A 263 -14.49 2.70 -23.85
C GLY A 263 -13.97 2.38 -22.43
N TYR A 264 -13.02 3.15 -21.92
CA TYR A 264 -12.42 2.97 -20.59
C TYR A 264 -12.85 4.10 -19.63
N PRO A 265 -14.04 4.03 -19.04
CA PRO A 265 -14.55 5.08 -18.15
C PRO A 265 -13.73 5.16 -16.85
N PRO A 266 -13.77 6.33 -16.16
CA PRO A 266 -13.12 6.47 -14.87
C PRO A 266 -13.63 5.45 -13.85
N THR A 267 -12.70 4.82 -13.13
CA THR A 267 -13.00 3.84 -12.08
C THR A 267 -13.49 4.52 -10.80
N SER A 268 -13.94 3.73 -9.82
CA SER A 268 -14.22 4.22 -8.47
C SER A 268 -12.95 4.82 -7.85
N ALA A 269 -11.82 4.12 -7.97
CA ALA A 269 -10.54 4.58 -7.44
C ALA A 269 -10.10 5.92 -8.04
N ASP A 270 -10.29 6.16 -9.34
CA ASP A 270 -10.02 7.46 -9.94
C ASP A 270 -10.82 8.58 -9.29
N ARG A 271 -12.11 8.35 -9.05
CA ARG A 271 -13.00 9.34 -8.42
C ARG A 271 -12.63 9.59 -6.96
N GLN A 272 -12.36 8.52 -6.20
CA GLN A 272 -11.96 8.62 -4.79
C GLN A 272 -10.63 9.37 -4.64
N PHE A 273 -9.63 9.07 -5.46
CA PHE A 273 -8.37 9.80 -5.48
C PHE A 273 -8.58 11.31 -5.63
N PHE A 274 -9.40 11.74 -6.60
CA PHE A 274 -9.65 13.18 -6.83
C PHE A 274 -10.43 13.86 -5.72
N GLN A 275 -11.11 13.14 -4.83
CA GLN A 275 -11.72 13.74 -3.64
C GLN A 275 -10.64 14.28 -2.69
N HIS A 276 -9.47 13.65 -2.67
CA HIS A 276 -8.38 13.94 -1.75
C HIS A 276 -7.18 14.68 -2.36
N THR A 277 -7.25 15.13 -3.62
CA THR A 277 -6.16 15.94 -4.22
C THR A 277 -6.03 17.35 -3.62
N ARG A 278 -7.05 17.78 -2.86
CA ARG A 278 -7.10 19.05 -2.10
C ARG A 278 -7.35 18.74 -0.64
N GLY A 279 -6.59 19.38 0.21
CA GLY A 279 -6.69 19.24 1.66
C GLY A 279 -5.58 20.05 2.31
N PRO A 280 -5.05 19.59 3.44
CA PRO A 280 -3.82 20.14 4.03
C PRO A 280 -2.69 20.26 3.01
N LEU A 281 -2.58 19.27 2.12
CA LEU A 281 -1.61 19.24 1.03
C LEU A 281 -2.30 19.45 -0.33
N ARG A 282 -1.57 20.01 -1.28
CA ARG A 282 -2.03 20.16 -2.66
C ARG A 282 -1.25 19.20 -3.55
N ALA A 283 -1.91 18.14 -4.03
CA ALA A 283 -1.31 17.16 -4.92
C ALA A 283 -0.86 17.76 -6.27
N PHE A 284 -1.61 18.77 -6.76
CA PHE A 284 -1.35 19.45 -8.02
C PHE A 284 -1.31 20.97 -7.86
N SER A 285 -0.75 21.65 -8.85
CA SER A 285 -0.95 23.09 -9.00
C SER A 285 -2.44 23.40 -9.20
N PRO A 286 -2.93 24.60 -8.80
CA PRO A 286 -4.35 24.95 -8.94
C PRO A 286 -4.88 24.81 -10.38
N ALA A 287 -4.07 25.16 -11.39
CA ALA A 287 -4.44 25.07 -12.79
C ALA A 287 -4.54 23.60 -13.24
N THR A 288 -3.55 22.78 -12.90
CA THR A 288 -3.53 21.36 -13.24
C THR A 288 -4.69 20.62 -12.58
N ASP A 289 -4.95 20.87 -11.29
CA ASP A 289 -6.05 20.23 -10.57
C ASP A 289 -7.41 20.58 -11.16
N ARG A 290 -7.63 21.86 -11.53
CA ARG A 290 -8.86 22.31 -12.19
C ARG A 290 -9.05 21.59 -13.52
N TRP A 291 -8.01 21.54 -14.35
CA TRP A 291 -8.07 20.89 -15.66
C TRP A 291 -8.36 19.38 -15.53
N LYS A 292 -7.64 18.69 -14.65
CA LYS A 292 -7.85 17.25 -14.42
C LYS A 292 -9.24 16.93 -13.92
N ARG A 293 -9.80 17.74 -13.01
CA ARG A 293 -11.18 17.58 -12.52
C ARG A 293 -12.21 17.80 -13.62
N LEU A 294 -12.03 18.79 -14.50
CA LEU A 294 -12.88 19.01 -15.65
C LEU A 294 -12.80 17.80 -16.60
N ASN A 295 -11.60 17.33 -16.88
CA ASN A 295 -11.36 16.15 -17.71
C ASN A 295 -12.04 14.89 -17.14
N LEU A 296 -11.92 14.65 -15.83
CA LEU A 296 -12.58 13.58 -15.13
C LEU A 296 -14.12 13.72 -15.19
N SER A 297 -14.66 14.92 -14.97
CA SER A 297 -16.10 15.18 -15.02
C SER A 297 -16.68 14.93 -16.39
N ALA A 298 -16.00 15.39 -17.45
CA ALA A 298 -16.37 15.13 -18.83
C ALA A 298 -16.35 13.63 -19.15
N ALA A 299 -15.29 12.92 -18.71
CA ALA A 299 -15.20 11.48 -18.88
C ALA A 299 -16.33 10.72 -18.16
N CYS A 300 -16.71 11.13 -16.95
CA CYS A 300 -17.85 10.57 -16.23
C CYS A 300 -19.20 10.84 -16.94
N ALA A 301 -19.33 11.99 -17.62
CA ALA A 301 -20.52 12.27 -18.42
C ALA A 301 -20.58 11.36 -19.66
N VAL A 302 -19.48 11.21 -20.39
CA VAL A 302 -19.35 10.28 -21.52
C VAL A 302 -19.65 8.84 -21.09
N ALA A 303 -19.16 8.41 -19.93
CA ALA A 303 -19.39 7.06 -19.39
C ALA A 303 -20.87 6.69 -19.20
N ARG A 304 -21.77 7.67 -19.08
CA ARG A 304 -23.21 7.41 -18.96
C ARG A 304 -23.86 6.87 -20.24
N PHE A 305 -23.20 7.07 -21.37
CA PHE A 305 -23.68 6.58 -22.68
C PHE A 305 -23.21 5.15 -22.98
N TYR A 306 -22.30 4.59 -22.19
CA TYR A 306 -21.92 3.19 -22.34
C TYR A 306 -22.94 2.31 -21.62
N SER A 307 -23.43 1.27 -22.33
CA SER A 307 -24.21 0.22 -21.73
C SER A 307 -23.42 -0.45 -20.63
N ARG A 308 -23.98 -0.55 -19.45
CA ARG A 308 -23.42 -1.38 -18.38
C ARG A 308 -23.72 -2.83 -18.74
N HIS A 309 -22.77 -3.51 -19.35
CA HIS A 309 -22.80 -4.97 -19.49
C HIS A 309 -22.22 -5.63 -18.26
#